data_2311f2c5e14fe4aea4358bcc730d1444
#
_entry.id   2311f2c5e14fe4aea4358bcc730d1444
#
_cell.length_a   1.000
_cell.length_b   1.000
_cell.length_c   1.000
_cell.angle_alpha   90.00
_cell.angle_beta   90.00
_cell.angle_gamma   90.00
#
_symmetry.space_group_name_H-M   'P 1'
#
loop_
_entity.id
_entity.type
_entity.pdbx_description
1 polymer ?
#
loop_
_entity_poly.entity_id
_entity_poly.type
_entity_poly.pdbx_seq_one_letter_code
_entity_poly.pdbx_strand_id
1 'polypeptide(L)'
;MILKNLIQNIKPLQVVGTTDVDITGVNMDSRVVEQGHLFAAIKGTQVDGHTFIAKAIEKGAKAILCEDMPETTVDGVTYLQVASTDDALGKVVTLFYGDPSSKLKLVGVTGTNGKTTIATLLYNMFRKLGYKCGLLSTVCNYIEDEAVPASHTTPDAIELNRLLARMVDAGCQYAFMECSSHAIAQKRISGLKFVGGIFTNLTRDHLDYHKTVENYRNAKKAFFDGLPKNAFAIINADDKNGQYMVQNCKANIKTYSTRTMADFKAKILECHFEGMYLEIDGREVGVQFIGKFNVSNLLAVYGAAIMLGEKPEDVLLVMSTLKSVSGRLEPISAPDGYTAVVDYAHTPDALQNVLSAIHEVLNGKGQVITVCGAGGNRDKGKRPIMAQEAVRQSDKVILTSDNPRFEEPQDILNDMLAGLDRQQMKKVLTIVDRREAIRTACMMAQKGDVVLIAGKGHEDYQEIKGVKHHFDDKEVVREIINS
;
A
#
# COMPACT_ATOMS: atom_id res chain seq x y z
N MET A 1 -12.93 -9.83 28.77
CA MET A 1 -14.01 -8.82 28.49
C MET A 1 -15.30 -9.55 28.19
N ILE A 2 -16.45 -9.13 28.76
CA ILE A 2 -17.71 -9.84 28.58
C ILE A 2 -18.18 -9.77 27.12
N LEU A 3 -18.56 -10.90 26.53
CA LEU A 3 -18.97 -11.05 25.12
C LEU A 3 -20.08 -10.07 24.74
N LYS A 4 -21.08 -9.87 25.60
CA LYS A 4 -22.17 -8.92 25.41
C LYS A 4 -21.68 -7.51 25.07
N ASN A 5 -20.56 -7.07 25.64
CA ASN A 5 -19.98 -5.75 25.35
C ASN A 5 -19.25 -5.72 23.99
N LEU A 6 -18.70 -6.85 23.56
CA LEU A 6 -17.98 -6.95 22.28
C LEU A 6 -18.91 -6.97 21.07
N ILE A 7 -20.15 -7.41 21.26
CA ILE A 7 -21.12 -7.59 20.17
C ILE A 7 -22.10 -6.41 20.00
N GLN A 8 -21.91 -5.30 20.72
CA GLN A 8 -22.83 -4.15 20.70
C GLN A 8 -22.97 -3.52 19.29
N ASN A 9 -21.92 -3.58 18.49
CA ASN A 9 -21.86 -2.98 17.15
C ASN A 9 -22.16 -3.98 16.02
N ILE A 10 -22.55 -5.21 16.35
CA ILE A 10 -23.00 -6.21 15.39
C ILE A 10 -24.47 -6.56 15.61
N LYS A 11 -25.11 -7.12 14.59
CA LYS A 11 -26.49 -7.61 14.68
C LYS A 11 -26.47 -9.10 14.36
N PRO A 12 -26.33 -9.99 15.36
CA PRO A 12 -26.40 -11.43 15.12
C PRO A 12 -27.77 -11.79 14.54
N LEU A 13 -27.79 -12.70 13.56
CA LEU A 13 -29.00 -13.30 13.01
C LEU A 13 -29.58 -14.30 14.02
N GLN A 14 -28.67 -15.02 14.71
CA GLN A 14 -29.01 -15.97 15.76
C GLN A 14 -27.93 -15.98 16.84
N VAL A 15 -28.32 -16.20 18.08
CA VAL A 15 -27.44 -16.41 19.22
C VAL A 15 -27.85 -17.69 19.92
N VAL A 16 -26.93 -18.62 20.09
CA VAL A 16 -27.11 -19.86 20.86
C VAL A 16 -26.11 -19.88 22.00
N GLY A 17 -26.57 -20.05 23.23
CA GLY A 17 -25.74 -19.93 24.44
C GLY A 17 -25.87 -18.57 25.12
N THR A 18 -25.03 -18.31 26.13
CA THR A 18 -25.06 -17.08 26.91
C THR A 18 -24.04 -16.04 26.41
N THR A 19 -24.46 -14.79 26.32
CA THR A 19 -23.53 -13.67 26.02
C THR A 19 -22.83 -13.12 27.27
N ASP A 20 -23.16 -13.68 28.45
CA ASP A 20 -22.52 -13.29 29.72
C ASP A 20 -21.32 -14.21 30.01
N VAL A 21 -20.40 -14.28 29.05
CA VAL A 21 -19.17 -15.07 29.08
C VAL A 21 -17.96 -14.15 28.89
N ASP A 22 -16.91 -14.40 29.69
CA ASP A 22 -15.68 -13.63 29.57
C ASP A 22 -14.82 -14.12 28.41
N ILE A 23 -14.42 -13.20 27.52
CA ILE A 23 -13.57 -13.43 26.36
C ILE A 23 -12.18 -12.87 26.66
N THR A 24 -11.19 -13.76 26.60
CA THR A 24 -9.78 -13.45 26.91
C THR A 24 -8.95 -13.15 25.66
N GLY A 25 -9.40 -13.54 24.47
CA GLY A 25 -8.76 -13.30 23.19
C GLY A 25 -9.72 -13.48 22.03
N VAL A 26 -9.34 -12.94 20.87
CA VAL A 26 -10.08 -13.09 19.60
C VAL A 26 -9.12 -13.63 18.55
N ASN A 27 -9.49 -14.70 17.87
CA ASN A 27 -8.66 -15.31 16.82
C ASN A 27 -9.50 -15.80 15.62
N MET A 28 -8.87 -15.82 14.44
CA MET A 28 -9.41 -16.42 13.22
C MET A 28 -8.58 -17.64 12.76
N ASP A 29 -7.48 -17.94 13.45
CA ASP A 29 -6.66 -19.12 13.23
C ASP A 29 -6.86 -20.10 14.38
N SER A 30 -7.48 -21.27 14.10
CA SER A 30 -7.76 -22.31 15.08
C SER A 30 -6.50 -22.89 15.75
N ARG A 31 -5.32 -22.71 15.16
CA ARG A 31 -4.04 -23.22 15.68
C ARG A 31 -3.56 -22.44 16.91
N VAL A 32 -3.94 -21.16 17.03
CA VAL A 32 -3.54 -20.25 18.10
C VAL A 32 -4.69 -19.89 19.05
N VAL A 33 -5.82 -20.59 18.94
CA VAL A 33 -6.92 -20.47 19.91
C VAL A 33 -6.48 -21.04 21.26
N GLU A 34 -6.86 -20.36 22.34
CA GLU A 34 -6.63 -20.71 23.73
C GLU A 34 -7.95 -20.66 24.52
N GLN A 35 -7.87 -21.06 25.79
CA GLN A 35 -9.02 -21.10 26.71
C GLN A 35 -9.64 -19.68 26.84
N GLY A 36 -10.96 -19.61 26.63
CA GLY A 36 -11.70 -18.34 26.77
C GLY A 36 -11.74 -17.48 25.51
N HIS A 37 -11.12 -17.91 24.39
CA HIS A 37 -11.12 -17.13 23.16
C HIS A 37 -12.46 -17.13 22.44
N LEU A 38 -12.72 -16.06 21.68
CA LEU A 38 -13.68 -16.04 20.59
C LEU A 38 -12.95 -16.45 19.30
N PHE A 39 -13.48 -17.47 18.62
CA PHE A 39 -13.01 -17.88 17.30
C PHE A 39 -13.93 -17.37 16.20
N ALA A 40 -13.39 -16.66 15.20
CA ALA A 40 -14.11 -16.20 14.03
C ALA A 40 -13.88 -17.16 12.84
N ALA A 41 -14.93 -17.84 12.42
CA ALA A 41 -14.94 -18.76 11.30
C ALA A 41 -15.14 -18.00 9.98
N ILE A 42 -14.04 -17.55 9.36
CA ILE A 42 -14.06 -16.75 8.14
C ILE A 42 -14.10 -17.66 6.90
N LYS A 43 -14.95 -17.35 5.94
CA LYS A 43 -14.93 -17.95 4.59
C LYS A 43 -13.78 -17.37 3.79
N GLY A 44 -12.60 -18.00 3.92
CA GLY A 44 -11.41 -17.59 3.17
C GLY A 44 -11.50 -17.92 1.68
N THR A 45 -10.60 -17.33 0.88
CA THR A 45 -10.55 -17.58 -0.57
C THR A 45 -10.04 -18.99 -0.94
N GLN A 46 -9.32 -19.65 -0.05
CA GLN A 46 -8.74 -20.99 -0.27
C GLN A 46 -9.31 -22.05 0.68
N VAL A 47 -9.62 -21.65 1.92
CA VAL A 47 -10.08 -22.56 2.96
C VAL A 47 -11.23 -21.91 3.71
N ASP A 48 -12.29 -22.68 3.98
CA ASP A 48 -13.42 -22.24 4.80
C ASP A 48 -13.12 -22.45 6.30
N GLY A 49 -13.09 -21.36 7.06
CA GLY A 49 -12.85 -21.36 8.51
C GLY A 49 -13.88 -22.15 9.32
N HIS A 50 -15.09 -22.33 8.78
CA HIS A 50 -16.14 -23.13 9.47
C HIS A 50 -15.72 -24.58 9.70
N THR A 51 -14.86 -25.13 8.84
CA THR A 51 -14.31 -26.49 9.01
C THR A 51 -13.44 -26.65 10.25
N PHE A 52 -12.99 -25.54 10.87
CA PHE A 52 -12.13 -25.55 12.04
C PHE A 52 -12.87 -25.22 13.35
N ILE A 53 -14.18 -25.04 13.34
CA ILE A 53 -14.98 -24.71 14.54
C ILE A 53 -14.77 -25.74 15.63
N ALA A 54 -14.90 -27.06 15.31
CA ALA A 54 -14.70 -28.12 16.27
C ALA A 54 -13.31 -28.07 16.93
N LYS A 55 -12.28 -27.90 16.14
CA LYS A 55 -10.89 -27.78 16.61
C LYS A 55 -10.67 -26.56 17.52
N ALA A 56 -11.31 -25.43 17.19
CA ALA A 56 -11.24 -24.22 18.03
C ALA A 56 -11.91 -24.46 19.39
N ILE A 57 -13.04 -25.18 19.43
CA ILE A 57 -13.73 -25.56 20.66
C ILE A 57 -12.88 -26.51 21.50
N GLU A 58 -12.26 -27.53 20.90
CA GLU A 58 -11.33 -28.44 21.56
C GLU A 58 -10.18 -27.71 22.26
N LYS A 59 -9.73 -26.60 21.68
CA LYS A 59 -8.70 -25.72 22.24
C LYS A 59 -9.21 -24.71 23.26
N GLY A 60 -10.51 -24.71 23.55
CA GLY A 60 -11.10 -23.90 24.60
C GLY A 60 -11.78 -22.64 24.16
N ALA A 61 -12.13 -22.49 22.87
CA ALA A 61 -12.97 -21.37 22.43
C ALA A 61 -14.29 -21.37 23.21
N LYS A 62 -14.67 -20.23 23.75
CA LYS A 62 -15.92 -19.99 24.50
C LYS A 62 -16.99 -19.33 23.66
N ALA A 63 -16.61 -18.70 22.55
CA ALA A 63 -17.55 -18.12 21.61
C ALA A 63 -17.10 -18.39 20.16
N ILE A 64 -18.07 -18.61 19.28
CA ILE A 64 -17.88 -18.84 17.86
C ILE A 64 -18.65 -17.77 17.09
N LEU A 65 -17.97 -17.04 16.21
CA LEU A 65 -18.56 -16.11 15.26
C LEU A 65 -18.55 -16.77 13.89
N CYS A 66 -19.71 -17.00 13.28
CA CYS A 66 -19.86 -17.76 12.04
C CYS A 66 -20.99 -17.24 11.14
N GLU A 67 -20.92 -17.53 9.85
CA GLU A 67 -22.02 -17.30 8.91
C GLU A 67 -22.97 -18.49 8.87
N ASP A 68 -22.41 -19.69 8.88
CA ASP A 68 -23.16 -20.95 8.89
C ASP A 68 -23.06 -21.60 10.27
N MET A 69 -24.21 -21.86 10.90
CA MET A 69 -24.28 -22.57 12.16
C MET A 69 -23.88 -24.04 11.97
N PRO A 70 -23.07 -24.62 12.86
CA PRO A 70 -22.83 -26.06 12.82
C PRO A 70 -24.13 -26.84 13.11
N GLU A 71 -24.24 -28.04 12.55
CA GLU A 71 -25.40 -28.93 12.76
C GLU A 71 -25.64 -29.25 14.22
N THR A 72 -24.56 -29.36 15.00
CA THR A 72 -24.61 -29.63 16.45
C THR A 72 -23.82 -28.57 17.19
N THR A 73 -24.40 -28.05 18.26
CA THR A 73 -23.75 -27.10 19.18
C THR A 73 -23.23 -27.79 20.42
N VAL A 74 -22.17 -27.27 21.02
CA VAL A 74 -21.55 -27.81 22.25
C VAL A 74 -21.97 -26.98 23.45
N ASP A 75 -22.42 -27.62 24.50
CA ASP A 75 -22.83 -26.96 25.75
C ASP A 75 -21.66 -26.12 26.33
N GLY A 76 -22.00 -24.96 26.82
CA GLY A 76 -21.00 -24.02 27.38
C GLY A 76 -20.21 -23.22 26.34
N VAL A 77 -20.53 -23.35 25.06
CA VAL A 77 -19.99 -22.50 23.94
C VAL A 77 -21.11 -21.63 23.41
N THR A 78 -20.83 -20.37 23.20
CA THR A 78 -21.78 -19.39 22.61
C THR A 78 -21.53 -19.28 21.11
N TYR A 79 -22.59 -19.40 20.31
CA TYR A 79 -22.54 -19.25 18.86
C TYR A 79 -23.27 -17.97 18.45
N LEU A 80 -22.60 -17.20 17.61
CA LEU A 80 -23.09 -15.94 17.04
C LEU A 80 -23.14 -16.09 15.53
N GLN A 81 -24.34 -16.34 14.98
CA GLN A 81 -24.53 -16.32 13.53
C GLN A 81 -24.66 -14.88 13.03
N VAL A 82 -23.91 -14.53 12.01
CA VAL A 82 -23.89 -13.20 11.38
C VAL A 82 -23.98 -13.28 9.87
N ALA A 83 -24.36 -12.19 9.22
CA ALA A 83 -24.43 -12.14 7.76
C ALA A 83 -23.04 -12.09 7.09
N SER A 84 -22.01 -11.60 7.79
CA SER A 84 -20.62 -11.57 7.35
C SER A 84 -19.71 -11.66 8.57
N THR A 85 -18.94 -12.74 8.64
CA THR A 85 -17.99 -12.94 9.74
C THR A 85 -16.86 -11.93 9.67
N ASP A 86 -16.36 -11.58 8.48
CA ASP A 86 -15.32 -10.58 8.30
C ASP A 86 -15.73 -9.18 8.84
N ASP A 87 -16.94 -8.72 8.48
CA ASP A 87 -17.46 -7.43 8.95
C ASP A 87 -17.69 -7.43 10.46
N ALA A 88 -18.25 -8.50 10.98
CA ALA A 88 -18.51 -8.65 12.41
C ALA A 88 -17.20 -8.75 13.21
N LEU A 89 -16.21 -9.50 12.73
CA LEU A 89 -14.89 -9.61 13.35
C LEU A 89 -14.24 -8.23 13.51
N GLY A 90 -14.19 -7.41 12.45
CA GLY A 90 -13.63 -6.08 12.52
C GLY A 90 -14.24 -5.24 13.66
N LYS A 91 -15.56 -5.26 13.80
CA LYS A 91 -16.29 -4.53 14.84
C LYS A 91 -16.06 -5.09 16.26
N VAL A 92 -16.00 -6.42 16.38
CA VAL A 92 -15.72 -7.11 17.66
C VAL A 92 -14.31 -6.80 18.15
N VAL A 93 -13.29 -6.92 17.29
CA VAL A 93 -11.90 -6.67 17.69
C VAL A 93 -11.65 -5.20 17.98
N THR A 94 -12.33 -4.27 17.30
CA THR A 94 -12.27 -2.85 17.62
C THR A 94 -12.67 -2.62 19.08
N LEU A 95 -13.76 -3.21 19.54
CA LEU A 95 -14.19 -3.11 20.94
C LEU A 95 -13.27 -3.89 21.87
N PHE A 96 -12.77 -5.06 21.48
CA PHE A 96 -11.86 -5.87 22.29
C PHE A 96 -10.57 -5.13 22.63
N TYR A 97 -10.02 -4.34 21.68
CA TYR A 97 -8.85 -3.49 21.88
C TYR A 97 -9.19 -2.09 22.40
N GLY A 98 -10.41 -1.83 22.86
CA GLY A 98 -10.82 -0.59 23.50
C GLY A 98 -11.01 0.59 22.54
N ASP A 99 -11.47 0.31 21.31
CA ASP A 99 -11.76 1.29 20.22
C ASP A 99 -10.60 2.25 19.97
N PRO A 100 -9.40 1.72 19.60
CA PRO A 100 -8.20 2.53 19.50
C PRO A 100 -8.29 3.61 18.41
N SER A 101 -9.01 3.34 17.31
CA SER A 101 -9.18 4.30 16.22
C SER A 101 -9.97 5.55 16.62
N SER A 102 -10.80 5.48 17.67
CA SER A 102 -11.51 6.67 18.21
C SER A 102 -10.59 7.59 19.02
N LYS A 103 -9.45 7.10 19.45
CA LYS A 103 -8.46 7.81 20.28
C LYS A 103 -7.32 8.41 19.45
N LEU A 104 -7.30 8.14 18.14
CA LEU A 104 -6.31 8.58 17.17
C LEU A 104 -6.98 9.41 16.08
N LYS A 105 -6.26 10.37 15.50
CA LYS A 105 -6.66 10.96 14.22
C LYS A 105 -6.18 10.02 13.10
N LEU A 106 -6.99 9.01 12.78
CA LEU A 106 -6.66 7.97 11.78
C LEU A 106 -7.01 8.45 10.38
N VAL A 107 -6.02 8.48 9.48
CA VAL A 107 -6.20 8.83 8.05
C VAL A 107 -5.84 7.63 7.18
N GLY A 108 -6.75 7.26 6.28
CA GLY A 108 -6.55 6.17 5.33
C GLY A 108 -6.23 6.67 3.93
N VAL A 109 -5.29 6.01 3.25
CA VAL A 109 -4.91 6.32 1.86
C VAL A 109 -5.22 5.13 0.98
N THR A 110 -6.03 5.32 -0.06
CA THR A 110 -6.33 4.28 -1.06
C THR A 110 -6.11 4.77 -2.48
N GLY A 111 -5.91 3.84 -3.39
CA GLY A 111 -5.66 4.06 -4.81
C GLY A 111 -4.82 2.91 -5.38
N THR A 112 -4.45 2.97 -6.65
CA THR A 112 -3.51 2.00 -7.23
C THR A 112 -2.07 2.35 -6.83
N ASN A 113 -1.60 3.51 -7.18
CA ASN A 113 -0.25 4.02 -6.92
C ASN A 113 -0.27 5.17 -5.91
N GLY A 114 0.85 5.42 -5.21
CA GLY A 114 1.04 6.56 -4.32
C GLY A 114 0.65 6.34 -2.86
N LYS A 115 -0.05 5.27 -2.50
CA LYS A 115 -0.49 4.99 -1.12
C LYS A 115 0.65 5.03 -0.10
N THR A 116 1.69 4.25 -0.34
CA THR A 116 2.88 4.15 0.53
C THR A 116 3.57 5.50 0.67
N THR A 117 3.77 6.17 -0.45
CA THR A 117 4.40 7.50 -0.47
C THR A 117 3.62 8.49 0.38
N ILE A 118 2.32 8.63 0.16
CA ILE A 118 1.48 9.60 0.88
C ILE A 118 1.39 9.25 2.37
N ALA A 119 1.13 7.98 2.74
CA ALA A 119 1.04 7.58 4.14
C ALA A 119 2.35 7.84 4.89
N THR A 120 3.50 7.47 4.28
CA THR A 120 4.83 7.68 4.87
C THR A 120 5.19 9.17 4.95
N LEU A 121 4.86 9.96 3.92
CA LEU A 121 5.13 11.41 3.93
C LEU A 121 4.27 12.12 4.98
N LEU A 122 3.01 11.74 5.18
CA LEU A 122 2.17 12.25 6.27
C LEU A 122 2.76 11.92 7.63
N TYR A 123 3.17 10.67 7.85
CA TYR A 123 3.83 10.26 9.09
C TYR A 123 5.10 11.09 9.33
N ASN A 124 5.99 11.22 8.34
CA ASN A 124 7.21 12.00 8.47
C ASN A 124 6.94 13.49 8.69
N MET A 125 5.94 14.06 8.00
CA MET A 125 5.54 15.45 8.13
C MET A 125 5.04 15.74 9.56
N PHE A 126 4.09 14.96 10.06
CA PHE A 126 3.51 15.19 11.37
C PHE A 126 4.51 14.96 12.50
N ARG A 127 5.45 14.03 12.33
CA ARG A 127 6.58 13.88 13.25
C ARG A 127 7.49 15.11 13.29
N LYS A 128 7.80 15.66 12.12
CA LYS A 128 8.59 16.92 12.02
C LYS A 128 7.84 18.14 12.56
N LEU A 129 6.51 18.13 12.53
CA LEU A 129 5.67 19.11 13.20
C LEU A 129 5.60 18.92 14.73
N GLY A 130 6.20 17.86 15.28
CA GLY A 130 6.31 17.62 16.72
C GLY A 130 5.24 16.69 17.29
N TYR A 131 4.45 16.02 16.46
CA TYR A 131 3.43 15.08 16.93
C TYR A 131 3.96 13.66 17.03
N LYS A 132 3.41 12.90 17.98
CA LYS A 132 3.59 11.46 18.05
C LYS A 132 2.68 10.77 17.06
N CYS A 133 3.25 9.92 16.21
CA CYS A 133 2.54 9.33 15.07
C CYS A 133 2.79 7.83 14.92
N GLY A 134 1.78 7.14 14.37
CA GLY A 134 1.90 5.78 13.86
C GLY A 134 1.79 5.73 12.35
N LEU A 135 2.39 4.70 11.75
CA LEU A 135 2.31 4.39 10.33
C LEU A 135 1.99 2.91 10.14
N LEU A 136 1.05 2.60 9.25
CA LEU A 136 0.77 1.26 8.78
C LEU A 136 0.92 1.24 7.25
N SER A 137 1.98 0.60 6.77
CA SER A 137 2.33 0.65 5.34
C SER A 137 2.95 -0.66 4.83
N THR A 138 3.07 -0.76 3.53
CA THR A 138 3.68 -1.92 2.84
C THR A 138 5.14 -2.12 3.24
N VAL A 139 5.88 -1.03 3.45
CA VAL A 139 7.33 -1.06 3.70
C VAL A 139 7.62 -1.47 5.14
N CYS A 140 7.05 -0.75 6.09
CA CYS A 140 7.24 -0.97 7.51
C CYS A 140 6.10 -0.28 8.28
N ASN A 141 5.68 -0.88 9.37
CA ASN A 141 4.82 -0.22 10.33
C ASN A 141 5.69 0.52 11.35
N TYR A 142 5.21 1.66 11.84
CA TYR A 142 5.89 2.41 12.90
C TYR A 142 4.93 2.75 14.01
N ILE A 143 5.39 2.55 15.25
CA ILE A 143 4.76 3.05 16.47
C ILE A 143 5.72 4.04 17.06
N GLU A 144 5.51 5.34 16.87
CA GLU A 144 6.56 6.36 17.08
C GLU A 144 7.81 6.00 16.27
N ASP A 145 8.95 5.81 16.91
CA ASP A 145 10.22 5.42 16.31
C ASP A 145 10.42 3.91 16.23
N GLU A 146 9.54 3.12 16.84
CA GLU A 146 9.64 1.66 16.84
C GLU A 146 9.20 1.11 15.49
N ALA A 147 10.13 0.50 14.77
CA ALA A 147 9.86 -0.20 13.51
C ALA A 147 9.27 -1.60 13.81
N VAL A 148 8.10 -1.88 13.26
CA VAL A 148 7.43 -3.18 13.35
C VAL A 148 7.32 -3.77 11.96
N PRO A 149 7.87 -4.97 11.69
CA PRO A 149 7.81 -5.58 10.37
C PRO A 149 6.37 -5.66 9.83
N ALA A 150 6.18 -5.30 8.57
CA ALA A 150 4.89 -5.39 7.90
C ALA A 150 4.76 -6.77 7.22
N SER A 151 3.69 -7.51 7.51
CA SER A 151 3.35 -8.75 6.82
C SER A 151 2.52 -8.52 5.56
N HIS A 152 1.73 -7.45 5.56
CA HIS A 152 0.83 -7.05 4.48
C HIS A 152 0.75 -5.53 4.42
N THR A 153 0.39 -4.98 3.25
CA THR A 153 0.10 -3.54 3.07
C THR A 153 -0.90 -3.01 4.09
N THR A 154 -1.94 -3.79 4.36
CA THR A 154 -2.92 -3.55 5.41
C THR A 154 -3.08 -4.86 6.17
N PRO A 155 -2.74 -4.95 7.45
CA PRO A 155 -2.88 -6.15 8.26
C PRO A 155 -4.33 -6.68 8.30
N ASP A 156 -4.53 -7.90 8.80
CA ASP A 156 -5.87 -8.37 9.16
C ASP A 156 -6.48 -7.54 10.30
N ALA A 157 -7.78 -7.71 10.54
CA ALA A 157 -8.51 -6.87 11.49
C ALA A 157 -7.98 -6.99 12.93
N ILE A 158 -7.50 -8.17 13.35
CA ILE A 158 -6.98 -8.40 14.70
C ILE A 158 -5.65 -7.67 14.88
N GLU A 159 -4.71 -7.95 13.98
CA GLU A 159 -3.38 -7.32 14.02
C GLU A 159 -3.47 -5.81 13.86
N LEU A 160 -4.35 -5.32 12.97
CA LEU A 160 -4.59 -3.89 12.75
C LEU A 160 -5.04 -3.18 14.04
N ASN A 161 -6.04 -3.72 14.74
CA ASN A 161 -6.50 -3.14 15.99
C ASN A 161 -5.47 -3.26 17.12
N ARG A 162 -4.69 -4.35 17.15
CA ARG A 162 -3.58 -4.53 18.10
C ARG A 162 -2.52 -3.45 17.90
N LEU A 163 -2.12 -3.17 16.66
CA LEU A 163 -1.14 -2.13 16.35
C LEU A 163 -1.67 -0.73 16.70
N LEU A 164 -2.93 -0.43 16.37
CA LEU A 164 -3.56 0.84 16.74
C LEU A 164 -3.65 1.02 18.26
N ALA A 165 -3.95 -0.04 19.02
CA ALA A 165 -3.96 0.01 20.48
C ALA A 165 -2.56 0.31 21.03
N ARG A 166 -1.51 -0.33 20.51
CA ARG A 166 -0.11 -0.03 20.85
C ARG A 166 0.27 1.43 20.54
N MET A 167 -0.22 1.97 19.41
CA MET A 167 0.00 3.39 19.08
C MET A 167 -0.65 4.31 20.12
N VAL A 168 -1.88 3.98 20.58
CA VAL A 168 -2.56 4.73 21.66
C VAL A 168 -1.75 4.67 22.95
N ASP A 169 -1.27 3.48 23.34
CA ASP A 169 -0.48 3.28 24.56
C ASP A 169 0.87 4.01 24.51
N ALA A 170 1.47 4.13 23.31
CA ALA A 170 2.67 4.93 23.06
C ALA A 170 2.41 6.45 23.05
N GLY A 171 1.13 6.88 23.15
CA GLY A 171 0.73 8.28 23.15
C GLY A 171 0.68 8.91 21.76
N CYS A 172 0.56 8.13 20.68
CA CYS A 172 0.34 8.67 19.34
C CYS A 172 -0.97 9.45 19.27
N GLN A 173 -0.92 10.58 18.58
CA GLN A 173 -2.07 11.46 18.32
C GLN A 173 -2.66 11.22 16.93
N TYR A 174 -1.80 10.81 15.99
CA TYR A 174 -2.13 10.56 14.60
C TYR A 174 -1.70 9.15 14.20
N ALA A 175 -2.45 8.56 13.29
CA ALA A 175 -2.05 7.35 12.58
C ALA A 175 -2.36 7.48 11.10
N PHE A 176 -1.42 7.13 10.26
CA PHE A 176 -1.56 7.14 8.81
C PHE A 176 -1.44 5.72 8.28
N MET A 177 -2.37 5.30 7.41
CA MET A 177 -2.38 3.93 6.94
C MET A 177 -2.73 3.78 5.46
N GLU A 178 -2.14 2.79 4.84
CA GLU A 178 -2.57 2.32 3.53
C GLU A 178 -3.83 1.46 3.66
N CYS A 179 -4.88 1.80 2.90
CA CYS A 179 -6.10 1.01 2.76
C CYS A 179 -6.08 0.31 1.40
N SER A 180 -5.56 -0.93 1.34
CA SER A 180 -5.53 -1.71 0.10
C SER A 180 -6.94 -2.15 -0.31
N SER A 181 -7.16 -2.35 -1.62
CA SER A 181 -8.46 -2.82 -2.13
C SER A 181 -8.84 -4.20 -1.57
N HIS A 182 -7.86 -5.07 -1.33
CA HIS A 182 -8.07 -6.35 -0.67
C HIS A 182 -8.58 -6.17 0.76
N ALA A 183 -7.93 -5.30 1.53
CA ALA A 183 -8.32 -5.05 2.91
C ALA A 183 -9.73 -4.46 3.02
N ILE A 184 -10.10 -3.55 2.12
CA ILE A 184 -11.44 -2.98 2.07
C ILE A 184 -12.47 -4.07 1.69
N ALA A 185 -12.20 -4.86 0.64
CA ALA A 185 -13.07 -5.95 0.20
C ALA A 185 -13.25 -7.03 1.28
N GLN A 186 -12.17 -7.40 1.96
CA GLN A 186 -12.14 -8.36 3.05
C GLN A 186 -12.53 -7.78 4.41
N LYS A 187 -13.10 -6.58 4.45
CA LYS A 187 -13.60 -5.94 5.68
C LYS A 187 -12.57 -5.79 6.82
N ARG A 188 -11.26 -5.84 6.51
CA ARG A 188 -10.19 -5.75 7.53
C ARG A 188 -10.21 -4.43 8.30
N ILE A 189 -10.75 -3.36 7.69
CA ILE A 189 -10.89 -2.02 8.28
C ILE A 189 -12.28 -1.77 8.88
N SER A 190 -13.14 -2.80 8.94
CA SER A 190 -14.48 -2.67 9.51
C SER A 190 -14.40 -2.34 11.00
N GLY A 191 -15.28 -1.43 11.45
CA GLY A 191 -15.29 -0.95 12.83
C GLY A 191 -14.33 0.21 13.11
N LEU A 192 -13.32 0.47 12.25
CA LEU A 192 -12.41 1.59 12.45
C LEU A 192 -13.07 2.95 12.16
N LYS A 193 -12.65 3.96 12.91
CA LYS A 193 -13.11 5.35 12.78
C LYS A 193 -12.02 6.19 12.13
N PHE A 194 -12.25 6.58 10.88
CA PHE A 194 -11.35 7.45 10.14
C PHE A 194 -11.79 8.92 10.28
N VAL A 195 -10.84 9.81 10.55
CA VAL A 195 -11.06 11.26 10.47
C VAL A 195 -10.84 11.78 9.06
N GLY A 196 -10.19 11.01 8.18
CA GLY A 196 -9.96 11.38 6.79
C GLY A 196 -9.63 10.21 5.88
N GLY A 197 -9.94 10.38 4.60
CA GLY A 197 -9.61 9.46 3.53
C GLY A 197 -9.03 10.17 2.32
N ILE A 198 -8.03 9.56 1.68
CA ILE A 198 -7.35 10.11 0.51
C ILE A 198 -7.47 9.11 -0.65
N PHE A 199 -7.94 9.59 -1.81
CA PHE A 199 -7.91 8.85 -3.07
C PHE A 199 -6.80 9.37 -3.98
N THR A 200 -5.93 8.47 -4.45
CA THR A 200 -4.80 8.84 -5.30
C THR A 200 -5.11 8.68 -6.79
N ASN A 201 -5.36 7.48 -7.25
CA ASN A 201 -5.66 7.14 -8.65
C ASN A 201 -6.21 5.72 -8.78
N LEU A 202 -6.76 5.39 -9.97
CA LEU A 202 -7.21 4.05 -10.32
C LEU A 202 -6.69 3.67 -11.70
N THR A 203 -5.76 2.72 -11.74
CA THR A 203 -5.27 2.07 -12.96
C THR A 203 -5.46 0.56 -12.87
N ARG A 204 -5.18 -0.18 -13.95
CA ARG A 204 -5.37 -1.62 -14.00
C ARG A 204 -4.38 -2.34 -13.07
N ASP A 205 -4.91 -2.97 -12.01
CA ASP A 205 -4.15 -3.83 -11.11
C ASP A 205 -5.09 -4.80 -10.38
N HIS A 206 -4.54 -5.86 -9.77
CA HIS A 206 -5.25 -6.82 -8.90
C HIS A 206 -6.50 -7.48 -9.52
N LEU A 207 -6.53 -7.67 -10.84
CA LEU A 207 -7.65 -8.33 -11.52
C LEU A 207 -7.67 -9.85 -11.32
N ASP A 208 -6.56 -10.44 -10.88
CA ASP A 208 -6.49 -11.80 -10.36
C ASP A 208 -7.46 -12.01 -9.19
N TYR A 209 -7.57 -11.05 -8.29
CA TYR A 209 -8.48 -11.05 -7.14
C TYR A 209 -9.85 -10.47 -7.47
N HIS A 210 -9.92 -9.23 -7.96
CA HIS A 210 -11.18 -8.49 -8.15
C HIS A 210 -11.96 -8.92 -9.40
N LYS A 211 -11.35 -9.68 -10.33
CA LYS A 211 -11.89 -10.18 -11.60
C LYS A 211 -12.18 -9.08 -12.62
N THR A 212 -12.76 -7.95 -12.23
CA THR A 212 -13.09 -6.82 -13.11
C THR A 212 -12.57 -5.48 -12.56
N VAL A 213 -12.33 -4.53 -13.47
CA VAL A 213 -11.97 -3.15 -13.09
C VAL A 213 -13.09 -2.49 -12.27
N GLU A 214 -14.34 -2.84 -12.56
CA GLU A 214 -15.50 -2.32 -11.83
C GLU A 214 -15.50 -2.79 -10.36
N ASN A 215 -15.30 -4.08 -10.11
CA ASN A 215 -15.19 -4.62 -8.75
C ASN A 215 -14.02 -3.98 -7.98
N TYR A 216 -12.88 -3.80 -8.65
CA TYR A 216 -11.70 -3.14 -8.08
C TYR A 216 -12.00 -1.69 -7.70
N ARG A 217 -12.69 -0.94 -8.58
CA ARG A 217 -13.13 0.42 -8.32
C ARG A 217 -14.13 0.49 -7.16
N ASN A 218 -15.14 -0.39 -7.17
CA ASN A 218 -16.18 -0.44 -6.14
C ASN A 218 -15.60 -0.82 -4.76
N ALA A 219 -14.60 -1.71 -4.72
CA ALA A 219 -13.90 -2.02 -3.48
C ALA A 219 -13.27 -0.77 -2.85
N LYS A 220 -12.58 0.07 -3.63
CA LYS A 220 -12.01 1.33 -3.13
C LYS A 220 -13.09 2.36 -2.75
N LYS A 221 -14.16 2.46 -3.54
CA LYS A 221 -15.29 3.35 -3.27
C LYS A 221 -15.94 3.07 -1.91
N ALA A 222 -16.05 1.79 -1.53
CA ALA A 222 -16.64 1.39 -0.26
C ALA A 222 -15.94 2.02 0.97
N PHE A 223 -14.65 2.35 0.88
CA PHE A 223 -13.94 3.08 1.93
C PHE A 223 -14.51 4.48 2.13
N PHE A 224 -14.77 5.23 1.04
CA PHE A 224 -15.31 6.58 1.10
C PHE A 224 -16.80 6.58 1.50
N ASP A 225 -17.57 5.59 1.06
CA ASP A 225 -18.98 5.42 1.44
C ASP A 225 -19.12 5.18 2.96
N GLY A 226 -18.08 4.60 3.60
CA GLY A 226 -18.02 4.36 5.05
C GLY A 226 -17.56 5.54 5.90
N LEU A 227 -17.04 6.62 5.30
CA LEU A 227 -16.54 7.78 6.06
C LEU A 227 -17.67 8.52 6.76
N PRO A 228 -17.54 8.89 8.06
CA PRO A 228 -18.54 9.62 8.78
C PRO A 228 -18.62 11.10 8.32
N LYS A 229 -19.73 11.75 8.61
CA LYS A 229 -20.01 13.15 8.19
C LYS A 229 -18.96 14.16 8.69
N ASN A 230 -18.34 13.89 9.82
CA ASN A 230 -17.31 14.76 10.42
C ASN A 230 -15.89 14.46 9.93
N ALA A 231 -15.72 13.47 9.05
CA ALA A 231 -14.46 13.20 8.38
C ALA A 231 -14.26 14.09 7.15
N PHE A 232 -13.06 14.04 6.58
CA PHE A 232 -12.78 14.62 5.25
C PHE A 232 -12.48 13.51 4.22
N ALA A 233 -12.74 13.81 2.96
CA ALA A 233 -12.37 12.99 1.81
C ALA A 233 -11.61 13.86 0.82
N ILE A 234 -10.33 13.54 0.55
CA ILE A 234 -9.51 14.25 -0.43
C ILE A 234 -9.37 13.38 -1.66
N ILE A 235 -9.77 13.87 -2.83
CA ILE A 235 -9.77 13.13 -4.07
C ILE A 235 -8.93 13.82 -5.14
N ASN A 236 -8.22 13.00 -5.92
CA ASN A 236 -7.51 13.44 -7.11
C ASN A 236 -8.50 13.79 -8.22
N ALA A 237 -8.63 15.09 -8.56
CA ALA A 237 -9.49 15.54 -9.64
C ALA A 237 -8.90 15.28 -11.04
N ASP A 238 -7.59 14.98 -11.12
CA ASP A 238 -6.94 14.60 -12.39
C ASP A 238 -7.23 13.13 -12.78
N ASP A 239 -7.74 12.31 -11.84
CA ASP A 239 -8.19 10.93 -12.11
C ASP A 239 -9.69 10.90 -12.39
N LYS A 240 -10.08 10.31 -13.52
CA LYS A 240 -11.48 10.19 -13.96
C LYS A 240 -12.40 9.47 -12.97
N ASN A 241 -11.84 8.65 -12.07
CA ASN A 241 -12.61 7.93 -11.05
C ASN A 241 -12.75 8.73 -9.74
N GLY A 242 -12.08 9.89 -9.60
CA GLY A 242 -12.10 10.68 -8.37
C GLY A 242 -13.52 11.01 -7.91
N GLN A 243 -14.34 11.57 -8.80
CA GLN A 243 -15.74 11.89 -8.50
C GLN A 243 -16.58 10.65 -8.20
N TYR A 244 -16.31 9.53 -8.86
CA TYR A 244 -17.02 8.28 -8.60
C TYR A 244 -16.77 7.78 -7.17
N MET A 245 -15.57 7.93 -6.64
CA MET A 245 -15.23 7.48 -5.29
C MET A 245 -16.10 8.12 -4.21
N VAL A 246 -16.54 9.35 -4.43
CA VAL A 246 -17.26 10.13 -3.40
C VAL A 246 -18.74 10.32 -3.67
N GLN A 247 -19.33 9.64 -4.66
CA GLN A 247 -20.76 9.79 -5.01
C GLN A 247 -21.72 9.61 -3.84
N ASN A 248 -21.42 8.71 -2.91
CA ASN A 248 -22.23 8.44 -1.73
C ASN A 248 -21.52 8.83 -0.42
N CYS A 249 -20.38 9.52 -0.52
CA CYS A 249 -19.58 9.94 0.64
C CYS A 249 -20.33 11.04 1.41
N LYS A 250 -20.36 10.87 2.73
CA LYS A 250 -21.00 11.85 3.65
C LYS A 250 -20.00 12.85 4.24
N ALA A 251 -18.69 12.58 4.05
CA ALA A 251 -17.63 13.41 4.59
C ALA A 251 -17.49 14.75 3.86
N ASN A 252 -16.72 15.67 4.43
CA ASN A 252 -16.34 16.92 3.77
C ASN A 252 -15.40 16.62 2.61
N ILE A 253 -15.88 16.77 1.36
CA ILE A 253 -15.13 16.45 0.15
C ILE A 253 -14.27 17.64 -0.24
N LYS A 254 -12.98 17.37 -0.49
CA LYS A 254 -11.98 18.28 -1.04
C LYS A 254 -11.29 17.65 -2.23
N THR A 255 -10.90 18.47 -3.17
CA THR A 255 -10.22 18.04 -4.40
C THR A 255 -8.80 18.56 -4.45
N TYR A 256 -7.90 17.79 -5.08
CA TYR A 256 -6.59 18.28 -5.46
C TYR A 256 -6.28 18.00 -6.94
N SER A 257 -5.50 18.88 -7.56
CA SER A 257 -5.16 18.78 -8.99
C SER A 257 -3.87 19.54 -9.32
N THR A 258 -3.14 18.98 -10.28
CA THR A 258 -2.01 19.66 -10.94
C THR A 258 -2.39 20.23 -12.31
N ARG A 259 -3.62 20.00 -12.80
CA ARG A 259 -4.07 20.32 -14.16
C ARG A 259 -5.31 21.18 -14.20
N THR A 260 -6.25 20.96 -13.31
CA THR A 260 -7.57 21.60 -13.33
C THR A 260 -7.82 22.42 -12.08
N MET A 261 -9.00 23.11 -12.02
CA MET A 261 -9.43 23.78 -10.82
C MET A 261 -9.77 22.77 -9.73
N ALA A 262 -9.24 23.01 -8.53
CA ALA A 262 -9.43 22.15 -7.35
C ALA A 262 -9.31 23.00 -6.08
N ASP A 263 -9.67 22.43 -4.92
CA ASP A 263 -9.49 23.07 -3.61
C ASP A 263 -7.99 23.27 -3.28
N PHE A 264 -7.16 22.30 -3.65
CA PHE A 264 -5.71 22.36 -3.49
C PHE A 264 -5.06 22.23 -4.86
N LYS A 265 -4.14 23.16 -5.20
CA LYS A 265 -3.49 23.21 -6.51
C LYS A 265 -1.98 23.31 -6.38
N ALA A 266 -1.29 22.69 -7.31
CA ALA A 266 0.14 22.90 -7.49
C ALA A 266 0.51 23.11 -8.95
N LYS A 267 1.54 23.93 -9.16
CA LYS A 267 2.18 24.15 -10.45
C LYS A 267 3.67 23.87 -10.30
N ILE A 268 4.27 23.18 -11.26
CA ILE A 268 5.72 23.00 -11.33
C ILE A 268 6.30 24.25 -11.99
N LEU A 269 7.20 24.91 -11.28
CA LEU A 269 7.94 26.07 -11.78
C LEU A 269 9.25 25.61 -12.44
N GLU A 270 10.00 24.73 -11.74
CA GLU A 270 11.26 24.17 -12.21
C GLU A 270 11.40 22.70 -11.77
N CYS A 271 12.15 21.92 -12.56
CA CYS A 271 12.42 20.50 -12.27
C CYS A 271 13.88 20.16 -12.55
N HIS A 272 14.59 19.64 -11.53
CA HIS A 272 15.99 19.23 -11.57
C HIS A 272 16.15 17.84 -10.93
N PHE A 273 17.33 17.20 -11.04
CA PHE A 273 17.60 15.91 -10.36
C PHE A 273 17.61 16.03 -8.83
N GLU A 274 17.98 17.19 -8.32
CA GLU A 274 18.02 17.49 -6.89
C GLU A 274 16.62 17.78 -6.30
N GLY A 275 15.61 18.04 -7.16
CA GLY A 275 14.24 18.32 -6.74
C GLY A 275 13.49 19.27 -7.67
N MET A 276 12.36 19.75 -7.17
CA MET A 276 11.48 20.67 -7.92
C MET A 276 11.20 21.95 -7.14
N TYR A 277 10.97 23.05 -7.87
CA TYR A 277 10.31 24.24 -7.34
C TYR A 277 8.84 24.20 -7.74
N LEU A 278 7.98 24.31 -6.75
CA LEU A 278 6.52 24.23 -6.89
C LEU A 278 5.87 25.51 -6.39
N GLU A 279 4.77 25.90 -7.02
CA GLU A 279 3.78 26.81 -6.45
C GLU A 279 2.62 25.99 -5.93
N ILE A 280 2.32 26.04 -4.63
CA ILE A 280 1.19 25.37 -3.97
C ILE A 280 0.29 26.46 -3.38
N ASP A 281 -0.95 26.55 -3.87
CA ASP A 281 -1.94 27.57 -3.45
C ASP A 281 -1.36 28.98 -3.39
N GLY A 282 -0.57 29.36 -4.42
CA GLY A 282 0.04 30.68 -4.57
C GLY A 282 1.30 30.93 -3.71
N ARG A 283 1.87 29.90 -3.11
CA ARG A 283 3.12 29.94 -2.33
C ARG A 283 4.19 29.08 -2.97
N GLU A 284 5.40 29.58 -3.07
CA GLU A 284 6.53 28.86 -3.63
C GLU A 284 7.21 27.97 -2.58
N VAL A 285 7.59 26.76 -2.97
CA VAL A 285 8.33 25.80 -2.15
C VAL A 285 9.28 24.96 -2.99
N GLY A 286 10.53 24.82 -2.55
CA GLY A 286 11.49 23.85 -3.07
C GLY A 286 11.30 22.51 -2.39
N VAL A 287 11.24 21.41 -3.14
CA VAL A 287 11.04 20.04 -2.63
C VAL A 287 12.08 19.09 -3.20
N GLN A 288 12.52 18.11 -2.39
CA GLN A 288 13.53 17.12 -2.77
C GLN A 288 12.88 15.88 -3.43
N PHE A 289 12.00 16.13 -4.41
CA PHE A 289 11.28 15.11 -5.17
C PHE A 289 11.34 15.42 -6.64
N ILE A 290 11.28 14.37 -7.48
CA ILE A 290 11.19 14.49 -8.93
C ILE A 290 9.94 13.77 -9.45
N GLY A 291 9.46 14.16 -10.63
CA GLY A 291 8.32 13.58 -11.32
C GLY A 291 6.96 14.15 -10.91
N LYS A 292 6.14 14.41 -11.93
CA LYS A 292 4.78 15.00 -11.77
C LYS A 292 3.87 14.22 -10.84
N PHE A 293 4.00 12.89 -10.80
CA PHE A 293 3.20 12.07 -9.89
C PHE A 293 3.53 12.34 -8.42
N ASN A 294 4.78 12.72 -8.09
CA ASN A 294 5.15 13.13 -6.74
C ASN A 294 4.59 14.50 -6.38
N VAL A 295 4.40 15.40 -7.34
CA VAL A 295 3.66 16.65 -7.08
C VAL A 295 2.24 16.37 -6.66
N SER A 296 1.55 15.44 -7.34
CA SER A 296 0.22 14.94 -6.93
C SER A 296 0.24 14.33 -5.51
N ASN A 297 1.25 13.50 -5.19
CA ASN A 297 1.40 12.92 -3.86
C ASN A 297 1.62 14.00 -2.78
N LEU A 298 2.52 14.95 -3.03
CA LEU A 298 2.80 16.07 -2.13
C LEU A 298 1.58 16.96 -1.92
N LEU A 299 0.80 17.17 -2.98
CA LEU A 299 -0.42 17.98 -2.90
C LEU A 299 -1.50 17.28 -2.07
N ALA A 300 -1.62 15.95 -2.17
CA ALA A 300 -2.50 15.16 -1.29
C ALA A 300 -2.05 15.22 0.18
N VAL A 301 -0.73 15.18 0.43
CA VAL A 301 -0.13 15.35 1.78
C VAL A 301 -0.43 16.75 2.34
N TYR A 302 -0.20 17.79 1.53
CA TYR A 302 -0.52 19.18 1.89
C TYR A 302 -1.99 19.31 2.24
N GLY A 303 -2.89 18.90 1.35
CA GLY A 303 -4.33 18.98 1.57
C GLY A 303 -4.78 18.25 2.84
N ALA A 304 -4.23 17.06 3.11
CA ALA A 304 -4.54 16.32 4.33
C ALA A 304 -4.05 17.03 5.59
N ALA A 305 -2.86 17.63 5.57
CA ALA A 305 -2.32 18.39 6.68
C ALA A 305 -3.21 19.63 6.98
N ILE A 306 -3.62 20.35 5.94
CA ILE A 306 -4.56 21.49 6.09
C ILE A 306 -5.90 21.04 6.67
N MET A 307 -6.45 19.91 6.19
CA MET A 307 -7.71 19.37 6.72
C MET A 307 -7.60 18.86 8.17
N LEU A 308 -6.40 18.51 8.61
CA LEU A 308 -6.10 18.13 10.01
C LEU A 308 -5.87 19.34 10.92
N GLY A 309 -5.82 20.57 10.34
CA GLY A 309 -5.75 21.83 11.06
C GLY A 309 -4.38 22.49 11.11
N GLU A 310 -3.41 21.99 10.33
CA GLU A 310 -2.07 22.58 10.27
C GLU A 310 -2.03 23.86 9.42
N LYS A 311 -1.12 24.78 9.74
CA LYS A 311 -0.97 26.03 9.00
C LYS A 311 -0.20 25.81 7.69
N PRO A 312 -0.62 26.43 6.58
CA PRO A 312 0.04 26.28 5.30
C PRO A 312 1.55 26.55 5.34
N GLU A 313 1.98 27.58 6.09
CA GLU A 313 3.39 27.98 6.18
C GLU A 313 4.22 26.89 6.86
N ASP A 314 3.74 26.31 7.95
CA ASP A 314 4.42 25.24 8.69
C ASP A 314 4.48 23.95 7.85
N VAL A 315 3.40 23.63 7.14
CA VAL A 315 3.32 22.47 6.24
C VAL A 315 4.32 22.59 5.09
N LEU A 316 4.40 23.74 4.43
CA LEU A 316 5.32 23.98 3.31
C LEU A 316 6.78 23.99 3.77
N LEU A 317 7.05 24.58 4.96
CA LEU A 317 8.39 24.56 5.54
C LEU A 317 8.86 23.12 5.82
N VAL A 318 8.02 22.30 6.42
CA VAL A 318 8.36 20.88 6.68
C VAL A 318 8.47 20.12 5.35
N MET A 319 7.57 20.37 4.39
CA MET A 319 7.56 19.71 3.07
C MET A 319 8.88 19.89 2.34
N SER A 320 9.52 21.07 2.42
CA SER A 320 10.81 21.34 1.80
C SER A 320 11.96 20.47 2.34
N THR A 321 11.78 19.91 3.53
CA THR A 321 12.77 19.04 4.20
C THR A 321 12.48 17.55 4.09
N LEU A 322 11.35 17.16 3.49
CA LEU A 322 11.00 15.77 3.29
C LEU A 322 11.85 15.16 2.17
N LYS A 323 12.17 13.88 2.32
CA LYS A 323 12.92 13.09 1.34
C LYS A 323 12.01 12.03 0.71
N SER A 324 12.41 11.51 -0.45
CA SER A 324 11.73 10.39 -1.08
C SER A 324 11.66 9.18 -0.14
N VAL A 325 10.59 8.42 -0.26
CA VAL A 325 10.40 7.17 0.49
C VAL A 325 11.31 6.10 -0.10
N SER A 326 11.93 5.28 0.75
CA SER A 326 12.85 4.23 0.32
C SER A 326 12.24 3.34 -0.77
N GLY A 327 12.98 3.13 -1.85
CA GLY A 327 12.54 2.38 -3.01
C GLY A 327 11.43 3.04 -3.83
N ARG A 328 11.28 4.37 -3.72
CA ARG A 328 10.34 5.17 -4.51
C ARG A 328 11.08 6.30 -5.21
N LEU A 329 11.45 6.09 -6.47
CA LEU A 329 12.25 6.99 -7.27
C LEU A 329 13.50 7.46 -6.48
N GLU A 330 14.23 6.51 -5.90
CA GLU A 330 15.38 6.76 -5.03
C GLU A 330 16.66 6.86 -5.88
N PRO A 331 17.26 8.06 -6.03
CA PRO A 331 18.47 8.22 -6.82
C PRO A 331 19.72 7.83 -6.04
N ILE A 332 20.68 7.21 -6.72
CA ILE A 332 22.01 6.87 -6.24
C ILE A 332 23.01 7.37 -7.29
N SER A 333 23.79 8.39 -6.96
CA SER A 333 24.79 8.96 -7.85
C SER A 333 26.03 8.09 -7.92
N ALA A 334 26.49 7.74 -9.12
CA ALA A 334 27.74 7.00 -9.33
C ALA A 334 28.92 7.94 -9.54
N PRO A 335 30.14 7.58 -9.07
CA PRO A 335 31.36 8.37 -9.30
C PRO A 335 31.65 8.62 -10.78
N ASP A 336 31.27 7.69 -11.65
CA ASP A 336 31.41 7.80 -13.11
C ASP A 336 30.42 8.78 -13.76
N GLY A 337 29.56 9.40 -12.95
CA GLY A 337 28.66 10.49 -13.36
C GLY A 337 27.35 10.06 -13.99
N TYR A 338 26.97 8.75 -13.94
CA TYR A 338 25.60 8.33 -14.19
C TYR A 338 24.79 8.31 -12.88
N THR A 339 23.46 8.22 -12.97
CA THR A 339 22.58 8.09 -11.82
C THR A 339 21.82 6.76 -11.90
N ALA A 340 21.94 5.92 -10.88
CA ALA A 340 21.05 4.79 -10.71
C ALA A 340 19.79 5.24 -9.94
N VAL A 341 18.63 4.74 -10.37
CA VAL A 341 17.33 5.05 -9.73
C VAL A 341 16.66 3.73 -9.36
N VAL A 342 16.36 3.53 -8.09
CA VAL A 342 15.66 2.34 -7.61
C VAL A 342 14.20 2.68 -7.33
N ASP A 343 13.27 1.89 -7.92
CA ASP A 343 11.84 2.11 -7.78
C ASP A 343 11.02 0.80 -7.69
N TYR A 344 9.90 0.87 -7.00
CA TYR A 344 8.94 -0.23 -6.84
C TYR A 344 7.99 -0.41 -8.04
N ALA A 345 8.21 0.27 -9.16
CA ALA A 345 7.36 0.19 -10.35
C ALA A 345 7.29 -1.24 -10.90
N HIS A 346 6.18 -1.92 -10.63
CA HIS A 346 5.90 -3.31 -10.99
C HIS A 346 4.60 -3.46 -11.78
N THR A 347 4.05 -2.35 -12.27
CA THR A 347 2.90 -2.29 -13.17
C THR A 347 3.25 -1.45 -14.40
N PRO A 348 2.59 -1.64 -15.55
CA PRO A 348 2.85 -0.85 -16.75
C PRO A 348 2.74 0.66 -16.51
N ASP A 349 1.67 1.09 -15.83
CA ASP A 349 1.42 2.50 -15.51
C ASP A 349 2.48 3.09 -14.57
N ALA A 350 2.89 2.35 -13.52
CA ALA A 350 3.94 2.81 -12.62
C ALA A 350 5.27 2.96 -13.36
N LEU A 351 5.61 2.00 -14.24
CA LEU A 351 6.83 2.03 -15.04
C LEU A 351 6.81 3.23 -16.01
N GLN A 352 5.67 3.48 -16.66
CA GLN A 352 5.46 4.65 -17.51
C GLN A 352 5.71 5.95 -16.75
N ASN A 353 5.14 6.09 -15.56
CA ASN A 353 5.26 7.30 -14.74
C ASN A 353 6.70 7.56 -14.30
N VAL A 354 7.41 6.52 -13.87
CA VAL A 354 8.81 6.63 -13.44
C VAL A 354 9.72 7.00 -14.62
N LEU A 355 9.56 6.32 -15.75
CA LEU A 355 10.35 6.62 -16.96
C LEU A 355 10.05 8.03 -17.48
N SER A 356 8.79 8.46 -17.50
CA SER A 356 8.43 9.83 -17.87
C SER A 356 9.08 10.87 -16.95
N ALA A 357 9.12 10.61 -15.64
CA ALA A 357 9.79 11.49 -14.68
C ALA A 357 11.30 11.58 -14.93
N ILE A 358 11.94 10.46 -15.25
CA ILE A 358 13.37 10.42 -15.62
C ILE A 358 13.62 11.24 -16.89
N HIS A 359 12.78 11.09 -17.92
CA HIS A 359 12.91 11.89 -19.16
C HIS A 359 12.71 13.39 -18.95
N GLU A 360 11.79 13.78 -18.07
CA GLU A 360 11.59 15.21 -17.73
C GLU A 360 12.85 15.84 -17.15
N VAL A 361 13.56 15.10 -16.31
CA VAL A 361 14.81 15.58 -15.70
C VAL A 361 15.98 15.52 -16.68
N LEU A 362 16.11 14.44 -17.46
CA LEU A 362 17.16 14.31 -18.49
C LEU A 362 17.07 15.42 -19.55
N ASN A 363 15.87 15.89 -19.85
CA ASN A 363 15.62 16.93 -20.85
C ASN A 363 16.34 16.66 -22.19
N GLY A 364 16.30 15.40 -22.64
CA GLY A 364 16.93 14.93 -23.88
C GLY A 364 18.45 14.73 -23.80
N LYS A 365 19.07 14.79 -22.62
CA LYS A 365 20.51 14.55 -22.42
C LYS A 365 20.71 13.18 -21.75
N GLY A 366 21.63 12.34 -22.29
CA GLY A 366 21.90 11.01 -21.76
C GLY A 366 20.91 9.95 -22.23
N GLN A 367 21.18 8.71 -21.89
CA GLN A 367 20.39 7.51 -22.20
C GLN A 367 19.68 6.98 -20.97
N VAL A 368 18.57 6.27 -21.19
CA VAL A 368 17.86 5.53 -20.14
C VAL A 368 18.07 4.04 -20.36
N ILE A 369 18.67 3.37 -19.36
CA ILE A 369 18.86 1.93 -19.32
C ILE A 369 17.94 1.38 -18.24
N THR A 370 16.99 0.51 -18.60
CA THR A 370 16.00 -0.01 -17.66
C THR A 370 16.23 -1.48 -17.36
N VAL A 371 16.35 -1.81 -16.08
CA VAL A 371 16.34 -3.18 -15.54
C VAL A 371 14.97 -3.43 -14.93
N CYS A 372 14.21 -4.39 -15.45
CA CYS A 372 12.90 -4.72 -14.91
C CYS A 372 12.54 -6.20 -15.07
N GLY A 373 11.63 -6.66 -14.22
CA GLY A 373 11.09 -8.01 -14.24
C GLY A 373 9.62 -8.02 -13.85
N ALA A 374 9.02 -9.22 -13.82
CA ALA A 374 7.66 -9.41 -13.37
C ALA A 374 7.57 -10.53 -12.33
N GLY A 375 6.65 -10.40 -11.37
CA GLY A 375 6.45 -11.41 -10.34
C GLY A 375 5.73 -12.65 -10.86
N GLY A 376 6.16 -13.83 -10.39
CA GLY A 376 5.47 -15.10 -10.59
C GLY A 376 4.18 -15.18 -9.77
N ASN A 377 3.25 -16.07 -10.16
CA ASN A 377 1.94 -16.28 -9.53
C ASN A 377 1.14 -14.97 -9.37
N ARG A 378 1.22 -14.10 -10.38
CA ARG A 378 0.51 -12.82 -10.51
C ARG A 378 -0.13 -12.69 -11.89
N ASP A 379 -0.79 -11.56 -12.15
CA ASP A 379 -1.41 -11.26 -13.45
C ASP A 379 -0.39 -11.39 -14.60
N LYS A 380 -0.49 -12.48 -15.37
CA LYS A 380 0.38 -12.73 -16.53
C LYS A 380 0.12 -11.73 -17.66
N GLY A 381 -1.10 -11.21 -17.76
CA GLY A 381 -1.49 -10.27 -18.81
C GLY A 381 -0.75 -8.94 -18.77
N LYS A 382 -0.17 -8.56 -17.64
CA LYS A 382 0.65 -7.35 -17.53
C LYS A 382 2.09 -7.52 -18.01
N ARG A 383 2.61 -8.77 -18.10
CA ARG A 383 4.02 -9.06 -18.43
C ARG A 383 4.44 -8.48 -19.77
N PRO A 384 3.74 -8.80 -20.90
CA PRO A 384 4.09 -8.24 -22.20
C PRO A 384 3.92 -6.72 -22.26
N ILE A 385 2.93 -6.16 -21.56
CA ILE A 385 2.68 -4.71 -21.54
C ILE A 385 3.80 -3.98 -20.81
N MET A 386 4.31 -4.55 -19.72
CA MET A 386 5.47 -3.99 -18.99
C MET A 386 6.71 -3.94 -19.86
N ALA A 387 7.00 -5.01 -20.62
CA ALA A 387 8.14 -5.04 -21.54
C ALA A 387 7.99 -4.00 -22.66
N GLN A 388 6.79 -3.87 -23.25
CA GLN A 388 6.50 -2.84 -24.25
C GLN A 388 6.73 -1.43 -23.70
N GLU A 389 6.27 -1.16 -22.49
CA GLU A 389 6.41 0.14 -21.86
C GLU A 389 7.88 0.47 -21.56
N ALA A 390 8.64 -0.51 -21.03
CA ALA A 390 10.08 -0.36 -20.83
C ALA A 390 10.81 -0.02 -22.13
N VAL A 391 10.57 -0.78 -23.20
CA VAL A 391 11.24 -0.58 -24.50
C VAL A 391 10.84 0.73 -25.18
N ARG A 392 9.59 1.16 -25.02
CA ARG A 392 9.08 2.40 -25.59
C ARG A 392 9.81 3.62 -25.04
N GLN A 393 10.17 3.59 -23.76
CA GLN A 393 10.73 4.73 -23.04
C GLN A 393 12.21 4.56 -22.65
N SER A 394 12.88 3.50 -23.11
CA SER A 394 14.29 3.29 -22.80
C SER A 394 15.12 3.10 -24.06
N ASP A 395 16.39 3.48 -23.98
CA ASP A 395 17.37 3.23 -25.02
C ASP A 395 17.83 1.78 -25.02
N LYS A 396 17.94 1.20 -23.79
CA LYS A 396 18.27 -0.21 -23.58
C LYS A 396 17.41 -0.76 -22.43
N VAL A 397 17.05 -2.04 -22.54
CA VAL A 397 16.26 -2.73 -21.52
C VAL A 397 16.95 -4.05 -21.18
N ILE A 398 17.04 -4.37 -19.90
CA ILE A 398 17.46 -5.67 -19.41
C ILE A 398 16.28 -6.29 -18.66
N LEU A 399 15.68 -7.33 -19.24
CA LEU A 399 14.66 -8.12 -18.60
C LEU A 399 15.30 -9.15 -17.68
N THR A 400 14.82 -9.20 -16.43
CA THR A 400 15.44 -10.04 -15.38
C THR A 400 14.38 -10.64 -14.45
N SER A 401 14.83 -11.55 -13.57
CA SER A 401 13.96 -12.11 -12.54
C SER A 401 13.63 -11.07 -11.46
N ASP A 402 12.36 -11.04 -11.05
CA ASP A 402 11.89 -10.33 -9.86
C ASP A 402 11.71 -11.34 -8.72
N ASN A 403 10.49 -11.62 -8.27
CA ASN A 403 10.12 -12.70 -7.35
C ASN A 403 9.44 -13.81 -8.17
N PRO A 404 10.14 -14.82 -8.65
CA PRO A 404 9.54 -15.86 -9.50
C PRO A 404 8.55 -16.76 -8.75
N ARG A 405 8.64 -16.81 -7.42
CA ARG A 405 7.81 -17.65 -6.55
C ARG A 405 7.85 -19.12 -7.00
N PHE A 406 6.74 -19.66 -7.49
CA PHE A 406 6.64 -21.06 -7.93
C PHE A 406 6.71 -21.22 -9.45
N GLU A 407 6.91 -20.13 -10.22
CA GLU A 407 7.11 -20.19 -11.67
C GLU A 407 8.61 -20.24 -12.01
N GLU A 408 8.95 -20.84 -13.15
CA GLU A 408 10.34 -20.80 -13.65
C GLU A 408 10.64 -19.38 -14.18
N PRO A 409 11.77 -18.78 -13.74
CA PRO A 409 12.12 -17.40 -14.12
C PRO A 409 12.14 -17.17 -15.63
N GLN A 410 12.66 -18.14 -16.40
CA GLN A 410 12.76 -18.04 -17.86
C GLN A 410 11.38 -17.97 -18.53
N ASP A 411 10.36 -18.65 -17.99
CA ASP A 411 9.02 -18.63 -18.54
C ASP A 411 8.38 -17.24 -18.36
N ILE A 412 8.64 -16.59 -17.21
CA ILE A 412 8.19 -15.21 -16.95
C ILE A 412 8.83 -14.26 -17.96
N LEU A 413 10.14 -14.41 -18.23
CA LEU A 413 10.84 -13.59 -19.21
C LEU A 413 10.33 -13.83 -20.63
N ASN A 414 10.01 -15.08 -20.99
CA ASN A 414 9.40 -15.43 -22.28
C ASN A 414 8.03 -14.76 -22.45
N ASP A 415 7.20 -14.73 -21.41
CA ASP A 415 5.91 -14.01 -21.42
C ASP A 415 6.11 -12.49 -21.62
N MET A 416 7.16 -11.92 -21.06
CA MET A 416 7.49 -10.49 -21.27
C MET A 416 7.94 -10.24 -22.71
N LEU A 417 8.84 -11.10 -23.24
CA LEU A 417 9.34 -11.00 -24.63
C LEU A 417 8.25 -11.17 -25.68
N ALA A 418 7.22 -11.99 -25.39
CA ALA A 418 6.11 -12.22 -26.31
C ALA A 418 5.33 -10.93 -26.68
N GLY A 419 5.48 -9.86 -25.91
CA GLY A 419 4.91 -8.54 -26.21
C GLY A 419 5.71 -7.70 -27.21
N LEU A 420 6.92 -8.12 -27.60
CA LEU A 420 7.86 -7.31 -28.35
C LEU A 420 7.99 -7.78 -29.81
N ASP A 421 8.06 -6.81 -30.73
CA ASP A 421 8.41 -7.07 -32.12
C ASP A 421 9.92 -7.20 -32.32
N ARG A 422 10.35 -7.62 -33.55
CA ARG A 422 11.75 -7.82 -33.90
C ARG A 422 12.64 -6.56 -33.78
N GLN A 423 12.07 -5.39 -33.98
CA GLN A 423 12.82 -4.11 -33.88
C GLN A 423 12.99 -3.74 -32.41
N GLN A 424 11.96 -3.88 -31.60
CA GLN A 424 11.98 -3.67 -30.17
C GLN A 424 12.98 -4.60 -29.46
N MET A 425 13.03 -5.88 -29.87
CA MET A 425 13.98 -6.87 -29.32
C MET A 425 15.47 -6.50 -29.51
N LYS A 426 15.82 -5.62 -30.45
CA LYS A 426 17.20 -5.12 -30.61
C LYS A 426 17.68 -4.29 -29.43
N LYS A 427 16.78 -3.70 -28.68
CA LYS A 427 17.07 -2.92 -27.47
C LYS A 427 17.13 -3.77 -26.20
N VAL A 428 16.80 -5.07 -26.26
CA VAL A 428 16.53 -5.91 -25.10
C VAL A 428 17.61 -6.94 -24.90
N LEU A 429 18.13 -7.02 -23.68
CA LEU A 429 18.91 -8.15 -23.16
C LEU A 429 18.03 -8.92 -22.17
N THR A 430 18.28 -10.22 -22.06
CA THR A 430 17.60 -11.09 -21.09
C THR A 430 18.66 -11.74 -20.22
N ILE A 431 18.65 -11.40 -18.91
CA ILE A 431 19.60 -11.90 -17.93
C ILE A 431 18.79 -12.35 -16.71
N VAL A 432 18.68 -13.66 -16.48
CA VAL A 432 17.86 -14.22 -15.39
C VAL A 432 18.36 -13.75 -14.02
N ASP A 433 19.67 -13.79 -13.80
CA ASP A 433 20.27 -13.33 -12.55
C ASP A 433 20.14 -11.81 -12.43
N ARG A 434 19.39 -11.36 -11.42
CA ARG A 434 19.11 -9.93 -11.22
C ARG A 434 20.35 -9.12 -10.85
N ARG A 435 21.29 -9.70 -10.10
CA ARG A 435 22.55 -9.03 -9.74
C ARG A 435 23.37 -8.76 -10.99
N GLU A 436 23.52 -9.77 -11.87
CA GLU A 436 24.23 -9.63 -13.13
C GLU A 436 23.52 -8.72 -14.13
N ALA A 437 22.17 -8.67 -14.09
CA ALA A 437 21.39 -7.71 -14.86
C ALA A 437 21.68 -6.27 -14.44
N ILE A 438 21.68 -5.98 -13.14
CA ILE A 438 22.01 -4.66 -12.58
C ILE A 438 23.45 -4.30 -12.90
N ARG A 439 24.41 -5.24 -12.70
CA ARG A 439 25.82 -5.03 -13.02
C ARG A 439 26.00 -4.67 -14.50
N THR A 440 25.38 -5.42 -15.40
CA THR A 440 25.44 -5.17 -16.84
C THR A 440 24.90 -3.77 -17.19
N ALA A 441 23.76 -3.37 -16.59
CA ALA A 441 23.20 -2.04 -16.81
C ALA A 441 24.15 -0.92 -16.35
N CYS A 442 24.74 -1.05 -15.16
CA CYS A 442 25.69 -0.08 -14.62
C CYS A 442 26.96 0.02 -15.48
N MET A 443 27.48 -1.12 -15.95
CA MET A 443 28.66 -1.13 -16.85
C MET A 443 28.39 -0.53 -18.23
N MET A 444 27.14 -0.53 -18.69
CA MET A 444 26.75 0.06 -19.98
C MET A 444 26.51 1.56 -19.89
N ALA A 445 26.31 2.08 -18.67
CA ALA A 445 25.99 3.49 -18.44
C ALA A 445 27.22 4.39 -18.59
N GLN A 446 26.99 5.60 -19.12
CA GLN A 446 27.99 6.62 -19.28
C GLN A 446 27.60 7.87 -18.46
N LYS A 447 28.53 8.82 -18.36
CA LYS A 447 28.26 10.07 -17.68
C LYS A 447 26.99 10.77 -18.24
N GLY A 448 26.07 11.10 -17.37
CA GLY A 448 24.80 11.73 -17.72
C GLY A 448 23.66 10.76 -18.03
N ASP A 449 23.93 9.43 -18.07
CA ASP A 449 22.90 8.41 -18.25
C ASP A 449 22.15 8.12 -16.95
N VAL A 450 20.97 7.50 -17.09
CA VAL A 450 20.18 6.99 -15.96
C VAL A 450 19.98 5.49 -16.10
N VAL A 451 20.27 4.76 -15.03
CA VAL A 451 19.98 3.32 -14.88
C VAL A 451 18.76 3.18 -13.97
N LEU A 452 17.60 2.85 -14.53
CA LEU A 452 16.41 2.53 -13.73
C LEU A 452 16.41 1.06 -13.35
N ILE A 453 16.36 0.78 -12.04
CA ILE A 453 16.14 -0.56 -11.48
C ILE A 453 14.73 -0.61 -10.92
N ALA A 454 13.81 -1.25 -11.66
CA ALA A 454 12.39 -1.27 -11.37
C ALA A 454 11.91 -2.64 -10.87
N GLY A 455 10.90 -2.62 -10.00
CA GLY A 455 10.14 -3.78 -9.53
C GLY A 455 10.20 -3.97 -8.03
N LYS A 456 11.38 -4.10 -7.43
CA LYS A 456 11.55 -4.42 -6.00
C LYS A 456 11.52 -3.21 -5.08
N GLY A 457 12.09 -2.10 -5.51
CA GLY A 457 12.13 -0.86 -4.72
C GLY A 457 12.73 -1.06 -3.33
N HIS A 458 11.87 -1.14 -2.31
CA HIS A 458 12.26 -1.33 -0.91
C HIS A 458 12.37 -2.79 -0.49
N GLU A 459 11.97 -3.75 -1.33
CA GLU A 459 12.05 -5.16 -0.99
C GLU A 459 13.52 -5.60 -0.85
N ASP A 460 13.86 -6.21 0.27
CA ASP A 460 15.19 -6.72 0.63
C ASP A 460 15.32 -8.23 0.44
N TYR A 461 14.42 -8.83 -0.35
CA TYR A 461 14.41 -10.27 -0.61
C TYR A 461 14.02 -10.60 -2.05
N GLN A 462 14.43 -11.77 -2.51
CA GLN A 462 13.89 -12.45 -3.68
C GLN A 462 13.23 -13.76 -3.24
N GLU A 463 11.95 -13.96 -3.62
CA GLU A 463 11.17 -15.14 -3.26
C GLU A 463 11.25 -16.19 -4.38
N ILE A 464 11.85 -17.34 -4.06
CA ILE A 464 12.05 -18.48 -4.97
C ILE A 464 11.48 -19.74 -4.30
N LYS A 465 10.49 -20.38 -4.90
CA LYS A 465 9.84 -21.62 -4.39
C LYS A 465 9.37 -21.50 -2.93
N GLY A 466 8.83 -20.31 -2.58
CA GLY A 466 8.32 -20.01 -1.25
C GLY A 466 9.39 -19.65 -0.20
N VAL A 467 10.67 -19.61 -0.58
CA VAL A 467 11.78 -19.21 0.30
C VAL A 467 12.22 -17.80 -0.06
N LYS A 468 12.34 -16.92 0.93
CA LYS A 468 12.86 -15.57 0.79
C LYS A 468 14.37 -15.58 0.98
N HIS A 469 15.10 -15.20 -0.04
CA HIS A 469 16.55 -15.01 -0.03
C HIS A 469 16.82 -13.51 0.06
N HIS A 470 17.80 -13.09 0.87
CA HIS A 470 18.19 -11.68 0.94
C HIS A 470 18.63 -11.15 -0.41
N PHE A 471 18.03 -10.05 -0.86
CA PHE A 471 18.37 -9.36 -2.10
C PHE A 471 17.79 -7.94 -2.10
N ASP A 472 18.63 -6.93 -1.92
CA ASP A 472 18.27 -5.50 -1.99
C ASP A 472 18.93 -4.85 -3.20
N ASP A 473 18.12 -4.30 -4.12
CA ASP A 473 18.60 -3.63 -5.32
C ASP A 473 19.58 -2.49 -5.00
N LYS A 474 19.36 -1.76 -3.90
CA LYS A 474 20.19 -0.62 -3.49
C LYS A 474 21.56 -1.06 -2.99
N GLU A 475 21.60 -2.18 -2.23
CA GLU A 475 22.86 -2.78 -1.79
C GLU A 475 23.69 -3.21 -3.00
N VAL A 476 23.07 -3.92 -3.94
CA VAL A 476 23.71 -4.37 -5.18
C VAL A 476 24.27 -3.20 -5.98
N VAL A 477 23.47 -2.13 -6.17
CA VAL A 477 23.94 -0.92 -6.87
C VAL A 477 25.13 -0.28 -6.15
N ARG A 478 25.05 -0.11 -4.83
CA ARG A 478 26.15 0.50 -4.05
C ARG A 478 27.44 -0.35 -4.08
N GLU A 479 27.33 -1.66 -4.03
CA GLU A 479 28.48 -2.57 -4.20
C GLU A 479 29.14 -2.39 -5.58
N ILE A 480 28.33 -2.31 -6.64
CA ILE A 480 28.84 -2.15 -8.02
C ILE A 480 29.51 -0.78 -8.20
N ILE A 481 28.90 0.29 -7.68
CA ILE A 481 29.44 1.66 -7.78
C ILE A 481 30.76 1.83 -7.01
N ASN A 482 30.94 1.06 -5.93
CA ASN A 482 32.13 1.13 -5.08
C ASN A 482 33.23 0.11 -5.44
N SER A 483 32.99 -0.76 -6.42
CA SER A 483 33.95 -1.78 -6.90
C SER A 483 34.76 -1.28 -8.09
#